data_f72304afa14a08de48285dc7b1bb1edb
#
_entry.id   f72304afa14a08de48285dc7b1bb1edb
#
_cell.length_a   1.000
_cell.length_b   1.000
_cell.length_c   1.000
_cell.angle_alpha   90.00
_cell.angle_beta   90.00
_cell.angle_gamma   90.00
#
_symmetry.space_group_name_H-M   'P 1'
#
loop_
_entity.id
_entity.type
_entity.pdbx_description
1 polymer ?
#
loop_
_entity_poly.entity_id
_entity_poly.type
_entity_poly.pdbx_seq_one_letter_code
_entity_poly.pdbx_strand_id
1 'polypeptide(L)'
;MNLPRALICPSLLTAILSVLPSALRAQDLTTLVQHETPSLVDTYKDLHEHPELSHHEERTSAILAKALRGAGYTVTEHVGIYPDGSHAFGVVGLLKNGPGPTLLVRADMDALPIIEETGVPYASHVMTKTASGQETGVMHACGHDIHTTVLIGTARAMAATKSQWHGTLMLVGQPSEETIDGARAMLADGLYARFGRPDKIIGLHDGSELPAGQVGLVSGAHQASSTSIDITIRGIGSHGAFPQAGRDPITLAALFITQMQTIVSREEDPLDPTVVTVGDIHGGTKRNIIPDSVKLELTVRTFSDHARQVVLDGLKSMAAGITTSAGLPPDKAATVTVLDNESTPVEYNDPALSTVVKGVLVKTLGAANVHDDSKIMASEDVGFFALPGHQIPLVYFDLGAADPIKLAAAHAAGHELPGPHNSHFEPLPRPTIATGVKAMSSVATALLQ
;
A
#
# COMPACT_ATOMS: atom_id res chain seq x y z
N MET A 1 -63.05 -71.86 46.54
CA MET A 1 -61.72 -71.85 46.04
C MET A 1 -61.59 -70.64 45.12
N ASN A 2 -61.11 -69.54 45.61
CA ASN A 2 -61.02 -68.28 44.91
C ASN A 2 -59.53 -68.02 44.58
N LEU A 3 -59.22 -67.85 43.27
CA LEU A 3 -57.90 -67.40 42.79
C LEU A 3 -57.97 -65.90 42.61
N PRO A 4 -56.90 -65.12 42.95
CA PRO A 4 -56.93 -63.68 42.85
C PRO A 4 -56.54 -63.23 41.46
N ARG A 5 -57.20 -62.18 40.99
CA ARG A 5 -56.87 -61.41 39.77
C ARG A 5 -55.58 -60.60 39.93
N ALA A 6 -54.66 -60.78 39.03
CA ALA A 6 -53.46 -59.96 38.93
C ALA A 6 -53.80 -58.64 38.22
N LEU A 7 -53.44 -57.50 38.82
CA LEU A 7 -53.46 -56.15 38.25
C LEU A 7 -52.20 -55.96 37.35
N ILE A 8 -52.43 -55.66 36.06
CA ILE A 8 -51.40 -55.25 35.16
C ILE A 8 -51.30 -53.72 35.22
N CYS A 9 -50.13 -53.22 35.63
CA CYS A 9 -49.80 -51.83 35.67
C CYS A 9 -49.16 -51.43 34.29
N PRO A 10 -49.62 -50.38 33.62
CA PRO A 10 -49.00 -49.95 32.36
C PRO A 10 -47.77 -49.07 32.70
N SER A 11 -46.58 -49.53 32.32
CA SER A 11 -45.33 -48.76 32.37
C SER A 11 -45.36 -47.66 31.34
N LEU A 12 -45.39 -46.40 31.75
CA LEU A 12 -45.12 -45.23 30.90
C LEU A 12 -43.65 -45.23 30.51
N LEU A 13 -43.37 -45.50 29.22
CA LEU A 13 -42.06 -45.28 28.61
C LEU A 13 -41.94 -43.80 28.26
N THR A 14 -41.24 -43.03 29.08
CA THR A 14 -40.89 -41.65 28.81
C THR A 14 -39.73 -41.63 27.79
N ALA A 15 -40.01 -41.35 26.55
CA ALA A 15 -38.97 -41.11 25.51
C ALA A 15 -38.27 -39.78 25.82
N ILE A 16 -37.07 -39.86 26.35
CA ILE A 16 -36.16 -38.70 26.44
C ILE A 16 -35.62 -38.42 25.01
N LEU A 17 -36.19 -37.44 24.34
CA LEU A 17 -35.59 -36.86 23.14
C LEU A 17 -34.33 -36.12 23.58
N SER A 18 -33.17 -36.74 23.45
CA SER A 18 -31.87 -36.05 23.53
C SER A 18 -31.72 -35.15 22.32
N VAL A 19 -32.01 -33.87 22.47
CA VAL A 19 -31.61 -32.83 21.53
C VAL A 19 -30.09 -32.75 21.57
N LEU A 20 -29.42 -33.47 20.68
CA LEU A 20 -27.99 -33.28 20.41
C LEU A 20 -27.82 -31.82 19.96
N PRO A 21 -26.92 -31.03 20.59
CA PRO A 21 -26.60 -29.72 20.09
C PRO A 21 -26.08 -29.91 18.64
N SER A 22 -26.72 -29.24 17.72
CA SER A 22 -26.20 -29.12 16.32
C SER A 22 -24.78 -28.59 16.43
N ALA A 23 -23.79 -29.47 16.23
CA ALA A 23 -22.41 -29.03 16.07
C ALA A 23 -22.44 -28.00 14.93
N LEU A 24 -22.19 -26.73 15.26
CA LEU A 24 -21.95 -25.71 14.25
C LEU A 24 -20.78 -26.25 13.41
N ARG A 25 -21.08 -26.76 12.23
CA ARG A 25 -20.05 -27.09 11.24
C ARG A 25 -19.29 -25.79 10.99
N ALA A 26 -17.98 -25.81 11.17
CA ALA A 26 -17.12 -24.71 10.75
C ALA A 26 -17.49 -24.37 9.30
N GLN A 27 -17.93 -23.15 9.06
CA GLN A 27 -18.36 -22.72 7.73
C GLN A 27 -17.14 -22.77 6.82
N ASP A 28 -17.25 -23.41 5.66
CA ASP A 28 -16.16 -23.45 4.69
C ASP A 28 -15.93 -22.04 4.14
N LEU A 29 -14.67 -21.59 4.21
CA LEU A 29 -14.27 -20.25 3.78
C LEU A 29 -14.71 -19.93 2.35
N THR A 30 -14.64 -20.92 1.45
CA THR A 30 -15.06 -20.75 0.04
C THR A 30 -16.54 -20.41 -0.06
N THR A 31 -17.38 -21.15 0.67
CA THR A 31 -18.84 -20.91 0.71
C THR A 31 -19.15 -19.55 1.32
N LEU A 32 -18.44 -19.16 2.39
CA LEU A 32 -18.60 -17.87 3.04
C LEU A 32 -18.24 -16.71 2.08
N VAL A 33 -17.10 -16.80 1.40
CA VAL A 33 -16.66 -15.78 0.44
C VAL A 33 -17.66 -15.67 -0.71
N GLN A 34 -18.15 -16.78 -1.25
CA GLN A 34 -19.17 -16.76 -2.32
C GLN A 34 -20.46 -16.07 -1.87
N HIS A 35 -20.88 -16.29 -0.63
CA HIS A 35 -22.05 -15.65 -0.04
C HIS A 35 -21.87 -14.14 0.16
N GLU A 36 -20.70 -13.71 0.64
CA GLU A 36 -20.40 -12.31 0.94
C GLU A 36 -20.09 -11.47 -0.29
N THR A 37 -19.54 -12.07 -1.36
CA THR A 37 -19.05 -11.36 -2.55
C THR A 37 -20.07 -10.37 -3.15
N PRO A 38 -21.37 -10.67 -3.29
CA PRO A 38 -22.31 -9.69 -3.85
C PRO A 38 -22.36 -8.39 -3.05
N SER A 39 -22.48 -8.46 -1.73
CA SER A 39 -22.52 -7.28 -0.86
C SER A 39 -21.19 -6.52 -0.81
N LEU A 40 -20.07 -7.23 -0.99
CA LEU A 40 -18.74 -6.62 -1.09
C LEU A 40 -18.58 -5.86 -2.41
N VAL A 41 -19.07 -6.44 -3.53
CA VAL A 41 -19.08 -5.73 -4.82
C VAL A 41 -19.94 -4.46 -4.77
N ASP A 42 -21.07 -4.48 -4.04
CA ASP A 42 -21.89 -3.28 -3.84
C ASP A 42 -21.12 -2.24 -3.00
N THR A 43 -20.38 -2.67 -1.97
CA THR A 43 -19.52 -1.78 -1.18
C THR A 43 -18.39 -1.18 -2.03
N TYR A 44 -17.72 -1.99 -2.85
CA TYR A 44 -16.70 -1.51 -3.78
C TYR A 44 -17.23 -0.42 -4.70
N LYS A 45 -18.38 -0.66 -5.35
CA LYS A 45 -18.98 0.32 -6.26
C LYS A 45 -19.35 1.63 -5.56
N ASP A 46 -19.82 1.54 -4.32
CA ASP A 46 -20.16 2.70 -3.51
C ASP A 46 -18.90 3.50 -3.12
N LEU A 47 -17.79 2.85 -2.83
CA LEU A 47 -16.49 3.50 -2.59
C LEU A 47 -15.95 4.13 -3.89
N HIS A 48 -16.01 3.39 -5.00
CA HIS A 48 -15.52 3.83 -6.31
C HIS A 48 -16.25 5.07 -6.82
N GLU A 49 -17.57 5.12 -6.63
CA GLU A 49 -18.42 6.26 -7.03
C GLU A 49 -18.20 7.51 -6.16
N HIS A 50 -17.65 7.34 -4.94
CA HIS A 50 -17.46 8.40 -3.95
C HIS A 50 -16.04 8.43 -3.38
N PRO A 51 -15.00 8.55 -4.22
CA PRO A 51 -13.61 8.52 -3.77
C PRO A 51 -13.24 9.78 -3.00
N GLU A 52 -12.33 9.65 -2.06
CA GLU A 52 -11.81 10.74 -1.24
C GLU A 52 -10.29 10.80 -1.34
N LEU A 53 -9.73 12.00 -1.51
CA LEU A 53 -8.29 12.21 -1.56
C LEU A 53 -7.62 11.91 -0.22
N SER A 54 -6.30 11.74 -0.25
CA SER A 54 -5.45 11.73 0.95
C SER A 54 -5.81 12.89 1.87
N HIS A 55 -5.79 12.67 3.18
CA HIS A 55 -6.19 13.60 4.24
C HIS A 55 -7.71 13.93 4.30
N HIS A 56 -8.54 13.32 3.45
CA HIS A 56 -9.98 13.60 3.36
C HIS A 56 -10.86 12.35 3.39
N GLU A 57 -10.35 11.20 3.84
CA GLU A 57 -10.98 9.87 3.78
C GLU A 57 -12.08 9.67 4.86
N GLU A 58 -12.82 10.73 5.21
CA GLU A 58 -13.81 10.70 6.29
C GLU A 58 -14.92 9.68 6.04
N ARG A 59 -15.49 9.65 4.84
CA ARG A 59 -16.57 8.72 4.48
C ARG A 59 -16.06 7.29 4.37
N THR A 60 -14.95 7.08 3.70
CA THR A 60 -14.32 5.77 3.49
C THR A 60 -13.96 5.12 4.82
N SER A 61 -13.30 5.87 5.70
CA SER A 61 -12.96 5.42 7.06
C SER A 61 -14.20 5.07 7.89
N ALA A 62 -15.27 5.86 7.80
CA ALA A 62 -16.52 5.59 8.50
C ALA A 62 -17.23 4.33 7.98
N ILE A 63 -17.20 4.06 6.68
CA ILE A 63 -17.73 2.81 6.07
C ILE A 63 -16.96 1.61 6.60
N LEU A 64 -15.62 1.66 6.56
CA LEU A 64 -14.76 0.61 7.10
C LEU A 64 -15.03 0.40 8.59
N ALA A 65 -15.01 1.45 9.40
CA ALA A 65 -15.24 1.37 10.85
C ALA A 65 -16.60 0.74 11.18
N LYS A 66 -17.67 1.13 10.45
CA LYS A 66 -19.00 0.54 10.59
C LYS A 66 -19.01 -0.95 10.25
N ALA A 67 -18.34 -1.34 9.17
CA ALA A 67 -18.26 -2.74 8.75
C ALA A 67 -17.51 -3.60 9.78
N LEU A 68 -16.39 -3.09 10.31
CA LEU A 68 -15.62 -3.78 11.35
C LEU A 68 -16.41 -3.95 12.66
N ARG A 69 -17.11 -2.88 13.10
CA ARG A 69 -18.01 -2.99 14.28
C ARG A 69 -19.11 -4.02 14.06
N GLY A 70 -19.71 -4.02 12.86
CA GLY A 70 -20.72 -5.01 12.48
C GLY A 70 -20.21 -6.46 12.50
N ALA A 71 -18.94 -6.68 12.24
CA ALA A 71 -18.26 -7.96 12.33
C ALA A 71 -17.76 -8.29 13.76
N GLY A 72 -17.99 -7.42 14.74
CA GLY A 72 -17.68 -7.66 16.16
C GLY A 72 -16.26 -7.26 16.60
N TYR A 73 -15.58 -6.41 15.83
CA TYR A 73 -14.29 -5.83 16.21
C TYR A 73 -14.46 -4.66 17.18
N THR A 74 -13.49 -4.49 18.08
CA THR A 74 -13.31 -3.24 18.81
C THR A 74 -12.62 -2.24 17.90
N VAL A 75 -13.28 -1.13 17.56
CA VAL A 75 -12.84 -0.20 16.53
C VAL A 75 -12.49 1.17 17.12
N THR A 76 -11.34 1.69 16.74
CA THR A 76 -10.90 3.07 16.98
C THR A 76 -10.74 3.77 15.63
N GLU A 77 -11.35 4.93 15.51
CA GLU A 77 -11.28 5.82 14.35
C GLU A 77 -10.33 6.99 14.63
N HIS A 78 -9.98 7.74 13.58
CA HIS A 78 -9.08 8.89 13.63
C HIS A 78 -7.72 8.57 14.26
N VAL A 79 -7.16 7.41 13.89
CA VAL A 79 -5.83 6.98 14.32
C VAL A 79 -4.79 7.55 13.35
N GLY A 80 -3.95 8.43 13.87
CA GLY A 80 -2.87 9.10 13.14
C GLY A 80 -2.82 10.58 13.47
N ILE A 81 -1.59 11.12 13.54
CA ILE A 81 -1.33 12.54 13.73
C ILE A 81 -0.30 12.97 12.69
N TYR A 82 -0.69 13.94 11.86
CA TYR A 82 0.21 14.56 10.89
C TYR A 82 1.16 15.56 11.54
N PRO A 83 2.26 15.96 10.86
CA PRO A 83 3.23 16.91 11.43
C PRO A 83 2.66 18.29 11.80
N ASP A 84 1.57 18.71 11.18
CA ASP A 84 0.84 19.95 11.48
C ASP A 84 -0.07 19.85 12.71
N GLY A 85 -0.20 18.65 13.29
CA GLY A 85 -1.05 18.34 14.44
C GLY A 85 -2.49 17.96 14.09
N SER A 86 -2.87 17.90 12.82
CA SER A 86 -4.17 17.40 12.40
C SER A 86 -4.28 15.89 12.57
N HIS A 87 -5.50 15.37 12.79
CA HIS A 87 -5.76 13.95 12.91
C HIS A 87 -6.01 13.33 11.55
N ALA A 88 -5.46 12.13 11.36
CA ALA A 88 -5.71 11.31 10.18
C ALA A 88 -7.02 10.52 10.31
N PHE A 89 -7.56 10.04 9.21
CA PHE A 89 -8.75 9.21 9.17
C PHE A 89 -8.45 7.70 9.33
N GLY A 90 -7.33 7.34 9.94
CA GLY A 90 -6.94 5.96 10.16
C GLY A 90 -7.94 5.18 11.03
N VAL A 91 -8.15 3.91 10.70
CA VAL A 91 -9.05 3.00 11.40
C VAL A 91 -8.28 1.79 11.90
N VAL A 92 -8.45 1.45 13.19
CA VAL A 92 -7.90 0.22 13.78
C VAL A 92 -9.01 -0.62 14.36
N GLY A 93 -9.15 -1.84 13.86
CA GLY A 93 -10.09 -2.84 14.36
C GLY A 93 -9.36 -4.00 15.04
N LEU A 94 -9.66 -4.29 16.29
CA LEU A 94 -9.08 -5.41 17.03
C LEU A 94 -10.12 -6.51 17.25
N LEU A 95 -9.76 -7.74 16.86
CA LEU A 95 -10.53 -8.94 17.18
C LEU A 95 -9.64 -9.91 17.97
N LYS A 96 -9.91 -10.05 19.27
CA LYS A 96 -9.19 -10.97 20.15
C LYS A 96 -9.89 -12.31 20.18
N ASN A 97 -9.12 -13.38 20.07
CA ASN A 97 -9.60 -14.77 20.06
C ASN A 97 -8.67 -15.69 20.87
N GLY A 98 -8.52 -15.41 22.15
CA GLY A 98 -7.65 -16.15 23.07
C GLY A 98 -6.17 -15.75 23.01
N PRO A 99 -5.30 -16.46 23.77
CA PRO A 99 -3.86 -16.25 23.70
C PRO A 99 -3.31 -16.67 22.34
N GLY A 100 -2.28 -15.96 21.85
CA GLY A 100 -1.63 -16.27 20.58
C GLY A 100 -0.95 -15.05 19.95
N PRO A 101 -0.45 -15.16 18.72
CA PRO A 101 0.22 -14.08 18.04
C PRO A 101 -0.73 -12.93 17.69
N THR A 102 -0.15 -11.77 17.44
CA THR A 102 -0.84 -10.61 16.88
C THR A 102 -0.47 -10.47 15.39
N LEU A 103 -1.47 -10.50 14.53
CA LEU A 103 -1.32 -10.28 13.10
C LEU A 103 -1.94 -8.94 12.72
N LEU A 104 -1.18 -8.08 12.02
CA LEU A 104 -1.69 -6.88 11.39
C LEU A 104 -2.01 -7.16 9.92
N VAL A 105 -3.22 -6.79 9.49
CA VAL A 105 -3.64 -6.78 8.08
C VAL A 105 -3.96 -5.34 7.70
N ARG A 106 -3.31 -4.84 6.64
CA ARG A 106 -3.44 -3.45 6.17
C ARG A 106 -4.18 -3.36 4.85
N ALA A 107 -5.00 -2.33 4.73
CA ALA A 107 -5.45 -1.76 3.47
C ALA A 107 -5.36 -0.24 3.55
N ASP A 108 -5.04 0.39 2.44
CA ASP A 108 -5.14 1.83 2.21
C ASP A 108 -6.55 2.25 1.84
N MET A 109 -6.84 3.57 1.83
CA MET A 109 -8.22 4.06 1.69
C MET A 109 -8.36 5.28 0.78
N ASP A 110 -7.30 5.97 0.46
CA ASP A 110 -7.33 7.23 -0.28
C ASP A 110 -7.39 7.05 -1.80
N ALA A 111 -7.69 8.13 -2.50
CA ALA A 111 -7.85 8.20 -3.95
C ALA A 111 -6.98 9.31 -4.53
N LEU A 112 -6.91 9.36 -5.86
CA LEU A 112 -6.04 10.23 -6.64
C LEU A 112 -6.81 11.38 -7.31
N PRO A 113 -6.14 12.55 -7.54
CA PRO A 113 -6.73 13.68 -8.25
C PRO A 113 -6.73 13.45 -9.78
N ILE A 114 -7.48 12.46 -10.24
CA ILE A 114 -7.58 12.03 -11.65
C ILE A 114 -9.05 12.10 -12.10
N ILE A 115 -9.29 12.59 -13.32
CA ILE A 115 -10.60 12.49 -13.97
C ILE A 115 -10.76 11.07 -14.50
N GLU A 116 -11.77 10.36 -14.05
CA GLU A 116 -12.04 9.00 -14.48
C GLU A 116 -12.57 8.94 -15.91
N GLU A 117 -12.03 8.01 -16.70
CA GLU A 117 -12.40 7.78 -18.11
C GLU A 117 -12.71 6.30 -18.40
N THR A 118 -12.97 5.49 -17.39
CA THR A 118 -13.25 4.04 -17.52
C THR A 118 -14.58 3.77 -18.24
N GLY A 119 -15.57 4.63 -18.05
CA GLY A 119 -16.92 4.46 -18.60
C GLY A 119 -17.76 3.40 -17.87
N VAL A 120 -17.34 2.89 -16.73
CA VAL A 120 -18.15 1.95 -15.93
C VAL A 120 -19.40 2.65 -15.37
N PRO A 121 -20.52 1.91 -15.13
CA PRO A 121 -21.77 2.52 -14.66
C PRO A 121 -21.68 3.17 -13.28
N TYR A 122 -20.65 2.88 -12.50
CA TYR A 122 -20.36 3.40 -11.17
C TYR A 122 -19.10 4.26 -11.15
N ALA A 123 -18.73 4.85 -12.30
CA ALA A 123 -17.59 5.75 -12.40
C ALA A 123 -17.74 6.97 -11.49
N SER A 124 -16.65 7.45 -10.96
CA SER A 124 -16.63 8.66 -10.14
C SER A 124 -16.93 9.92 -10.97
N HIS A 125 -17.76 10.78 -10.41
CA HIS A 125 -18.03 12.13 -10.90
C HIS A 125 -17.63 13.21 -9.86
N VAL A 126 -16.86 12.80 -8.84
CA VAL A 126 -16.38 13.71 -7.80
C VAL A 126 -15.36 14.66 -8.41
N MET A 127 -15.55 15.96 -8.17
CA MET A 127 -14.65 17.02 -8.64
C MET A 127 -14.03 17.75 -7.47
N THR A 128 -12.78 18.15 -7.63
CA THR A 128 -11.99 18.89 -6.64
C THR A 128 -11.09 19.92 -7.32
N LYS A 129 -10.29 20.61 -6.53
CA LYS A 129 -9.23 21.50 -7.03
C LYS A 129 -7.88 21.07 -6.51
N THR A 130 -6.91 21.04 -7.39
CA THR A 130 -5.50 20.87 -7.03
C THR A 130 -5.00 22.02 -6.15
N ALA A 131 -3.85 21.85 -5.52
CA ALA A 131 -3.19 22.94 -4.76
C ALA A 131 -2.95 24.21 -5.61
N SER A 132 -2.78 24.07 -6.92
CA SER A 132 -2.67 25.20 -7.86
C SER A 132 -4.03 25.86 -8.23
N GLY A 133 -5.15 25.31 -7.74
CA GLY A 133 -6.51 25.80 -8.01
C GLY A 133 -7.12 25.30 -9.32
N GLN A 134 -6.46 24.40 -10.04
CA GLN A 134 -6.98 23.76 -11.24
C GLN A 134 -8.06 22.73 -10.86
N GLU A 135 -9.19 22.72 -11.57
CA GLU A 135 -10.22 21.69 -11.40
C GLU A 135 -9.73 20.32 -11.93
N THR A 136 -10.00 19.28 -11.18
CA THR A 136 -9.71 17.88 -11.52
C THR A 136 -10.79 16.96 -10.94
N GLY A 137 -10.87 15.73 -11.45
CA GLY A 137 -11.68 14.67 -10.83
C GLY A 137 -10.99 14.05 -9.63
N VAL A 138 -11.70 13.17 -8.95
CA VAL A 138 -11.15 12.25 -7.95
C VAL A 138 -11.52 10.82 -8.35
N MET A 139 -10.54 9.91 -8.37
CA MET A 139 -10.74 8.53 -8.81
C MET A 139 -9.92 7.57 -7.93
N HIS A 140 -10.48 6.42 -7.58
CA HIS A 140 -9.70 5.29 -7.05
C HIS A 140 -8.87 4.64 -8.17
N ALA A 141 -7.92 5.42 -8.70
CA ALA A 141 -7.05 4.98 -9.80
C ALA A 141 -5.90 4.08 -9.34
N CYS A 142 -5.78 3.78 -8.04
CA CYS A 142 -4.82 2.85 -7.46
C CYS A 142 -5.46 1.60 -6.83
N GLY A 143 -6.80 1.46 -6.91
CA GLY A 143 -7.51 0.28 -6.44
C GLY A 143 -7.71 0.18 -4.91
N HIS A 144 -7.51 1.27 -4.16
CA HIS A 144 -7.68 1.26 -2.70
C HIS A 144 -9.11 0.97 -2.24
N ASP A 145 -10.09 1.16 -3.09
CA ASP A 145 -11.47 0.68 -2.91
C ASP A 145 -11.58 -0.86 -2.95
N ILE A 146 -10.80 -1.54 -3.81
CA ILE A 146 -10.62 -3.00 -3.79
C ILE A 146 -9.97 -3.41 -2.47
N HIS A 147 -8.86 -2.75 -2.08
CA HIS A 147 -8.12 -3.10 -0.85
C HIS A 147 -9.00 -2.95 0.40
N THR A 148 -9.69 -1.81 0.55
CA THR A 148 -10.64 -1.56 1.64
C THR A 148 -11.78 -2.59 1.64
N THR A 149 -12.31 -2.92 0.47
CA THR A 149 -13.40 -3.93 0.34
C THR A 149 -12.91 -5.34 0.72
N VAL A 150 -11.69 -5.71 0.30
CA VAL A 150 -11.07 -6.98 0.70
C VAL A 150 -10.83 -7.03 2.20
N LEU A 151 -10.41 -5.93 2.83
CA LEU A 151 -10.25 -5.85 4.29
C LEU A 151 -11.59 -6.07 5.01
N ILE A 152 -12.68 -5.46 4.52
CA ILE A 152 -14.04 -5.68 5.06
C ILE A 152 -14.45 -7.15 4.93
N GLY A 153 -14.24 -7.76 3.77
CA GLY A 153 -14.52 -9.17 3.53
C GLY A 153 -13.71 -10.10 4.44
N THR A 154 -12.42 -9.81 4.60
CA THR A 154 -11.51 -10.51 5.51
C THR A 154 -11.99 -10.39 6.96
N ALA A 155 -12.42 -9.20 7.39
CA ALA A 155 -12.97 -8.99 8.73
C ALA A 155 -14.16 -9.90 9.01
N ARG A 156 -15.12 -9.98 8.09
CA ARG A 156 -16.30 -10.82 8.20
C ARG A 156 -15.93 -12.30 8.21
N ALA A 157 -15.03 -12.72 7.32
CA ALA A 157 -14.58 -14.11 7.24
C ALA A 157 -13.87 -14.56 8.52
N MET A 158 -12.94 -13.78 9.04
CA MET A 158 -12.20 -14.08 10.28
C MET A 158 -13.10 -14.11 11.49
N ALA A 159 -14.10 -13.23 11.58
CA ALA A 159 -15.09 -13.25 12.64
C ALA A 159 -15.98 -14.49 12.59
N ALA A 160 -16.37 -14.96 11.40
CA ALA A 160 -17.18 -16.16 11.21
C ALA A 160 -16.40 -17.47 11.46
N THR A 161 -15.07 -17.44 11.31
CA THR A 161 -14.20 -18.63 11.41
C THR A 161 -13.34 -18.66 12.68
N LYS A 162 -13.75 -17.98 13.76
CA LYS A 162 -13.01 -17.91 15.04
C LYS A 162 -12.56 -19.27 15.61
N SER A 163 -13.31 -20.34 15.34
CA SER A 163 -12.94 -21.69 15.79
C SER A 163 -11.69 -22.26 15.09
N GLN A 164 -11.16 -21.59 14.06
CA GLN A 164 -10.05 -22.06 13.24
C GLN A 164 -8.72 -21.35 13.54
N TRP A 165 -8.73 -20.33 14.39
CA TRP A 165 -7.56 -19.53 14.71
C TRP A 165 -7.60 -19.00 16.15
N HIS A 166 -6.47 -18.51 16.65
CA HIS A 166 -6.35 -17.89 17.98
C HIS A 166 -5.39 -16.70 17.94
N GLY A 167 -5.33 -15.90 19.02
CA GLY A 167 -4.50 -14.69 19.08
C GLY A 167 -5.29 -13.42 18.84
N THR A 168 -4.65 -12.42 18.27
CA THR A 168 -5.24 -11.10 17.99
C THR A 168 -5.09 -10.76 16.51
N LEU A 169 -6.22 -10.46 15.86
CA LEU A 169 -6.22 -9.87 14.53
C LEU A 169 -6.40 -8.35 14.65
N MET A 170 -5.43 -7.60 14.15
CA MET A 170 -5.43 -6.15 14.04
C MET A 170 -5.64 -5.77 12.57
N LEU A 171 -6.79 -5.20 12.26
CA LEU A 171 -7.09 -4.66 10.93
C LEU A 171 -6.81 -3.16 10.91
N VAL A 172 -6.06 -2.71 9.92
CA VAL A 172 -5.66 -1.31 9.76
C VAL A 172 -6.19 -0.79 8.43
N GLY A 173 -7.11 0.18 8.49
CA GLY A 173 -7.43 1.05 7.37
C GLY A 173 -6.50 2.25 7.43
N GLN A 174 -5.57 2.31 6.50
CA GLN A 174 -4.56 3.35 6.45
C GLN A 174 -5.02 4.49 5.53
N PRO A 175 -4.99 5.75 5.97
CA PRO A 175 -5.22 6.91 5.12
C PRO A 175 -3.94 7.29 4.38
N SER A 176 -4.05 8.15 3.37
CA SER A 176 -2.95 8.96 2.83
C SER A 176 -1.70 8.17 2.42
N GLU A 177 -1.91 7.06 1.70
CA GLU A 177 -0.83 6.30 1.07
C GLU A 177 -0.21 7.11 -0.07
N GLU A 178 -1.02 7.73 -0.91
CA GLU A 178 -0.61 8.47 -2.11
C GLU A 178 0.21 9.75 -1.81
N THR A 179 0.13 10.24 -0.58
CA THR A 179 0.99 11.31 -0.06
C THR A 179 2.14 10.77 0.80
N ILE A 180 2.26 9.43 0.93
CA ILE A 180 3.33 8.70 1.63
C ILE A 180 3.53 9.14 3.09
N ASP A 181 2.49 9.62 3.74
CA ASP A 181 2.55 10.09 5.14
C ASP A 181 1.56 9.41 6.10
N GLY A 182 0.61 8.62 5.57
CA GLY A 182 -0.42 7.98 6.37
C GLY A 182 0.09 6.92 7.33
N ALA A 183 0.95 6.00 6.89
CA ALA A 183 1.55 5.01 7.78
C ALA A 183 2.38 5.67 8.87
N ARG A 184 3.14 6.74 8.54
CA ARG A 184 3.90 7.52 9.52
C ARG A 184 3.00 8.25 10.51
N ALA A 185 1.91 8.85 10.04
CA ALA A 185 0.94 9.52 10.92
C ALA A 185 0.36 8.54 11.94
N MET A 186 -0.03 7.32 11.52
CA MET A 186 -0.53 6.28 12.41
C MET A 186 0.53 5.82 13.44
N LEU A 187 1.78 5.64 13.01
CA LEU A 187 2.88 5.30 13.90
C LEU A 187 3.21 6.43 14.88
N ALA A 188 3.17 7.70 14.44
CA ALA A 188 3.38 8.87 15.27
C ALA A 188 2.31 9.03 16.36
N ASP A 189 1.05 8.65 16.07
CA ASP A 189 -0.03 8.57 17.05
C ASP A 189 0.10 7.38 18.02
N GLY A 190 1.20 6.64 17.93
CA GLY A 190 1.49 5.53 18.82
C GLY A 190 0.72 4.24 18.50
N LEU A 191 0.51 3.92 17.23
CA LEU A 191 -0.21 2.71 16.78
C LEU A 191 0.14 1.47 17.61
N TYR A 192 1.43 1.17 17.74
CA TYR A 192 1.86 -0.03 18.47
C TYR A 192 1.81 0.11 19.98
N ALA A 193 1.96 1.31 20.52
CA ALA A 193 1.83 1.55 21.95
C ALA A 193 0.37 1.45 22.43
N ARG A 194 -0.58 1.86 21.59
CA ARG A 194 -2.03 1.87 21.88
C ARG A 194 -2.69 0.52 21.64
N PHE A 195 -2.31 -0.16 20.57
CA PHE A 195 -3.03 -1.36 20.10
C PHE A 195 -2.23 -2.65 20.19
N GLY A 196 -0.95 -2.56 20.55
CA GLY A 196 -0.01 -3.68 20.61
C GLY A 196 0.85 -3.78 19.36
N ARG A 197 2.12 -4.19 19.53
CA ARG A 197 3.03 -4.46 18.42
C ARG A 197 2.66 -5.79 17.77
N PRO A 198 2.46 -5.86 16.45
CA PRO A 198 2.18 -7.12 15.78
C PRO A 198 3.45 -7.99 15.68
N ASP A 199 3.25 -9.30 15.62
CA ASP A 199 4.31 -10.28 15.35
C ASP A 199 4.59 -10.41 13.84
N LYS A 200 3.58 -10.14 13.00
CA LYS A 200 3.65 -10.20 11.55
C LYS A 200 2.68 -9.19 10.92
N ILE A 201 2.98 -8.79 9.71
CA ILE A 201 2.18 -7.86 8.90
C ILE A 201 1.90 -8.51 7.55
N ILE A 202 0.66 -8.39 7.06
CA ILE A 202 0.29 -8.76 5.71
C ILE A 202 -0.56 -7.66 5.06
N GLY A 203 -0.41 -7.52 3.75
CA GLY A 203 -1.22 -6.66 2.92
C GLY A 203 -1.23 -7.16 1.48
N LEU A 204 -1.94 -6.47 0.61
CA LEU A 204 -1.95 -6.74 -0.82
C LEU A 204 -2.14 -5.44 -1.61
N HIS A 205 -1.72 -5.48 -2.88
CA HIS A 205 -2.04 -4.45 -3.87
C HIS A 205 -2.67 -5.09 -5.10
N ASP A 206 -3.72 -4.50 -5.66
CA ASP A 206 -4.29 -4.98 -6.90
C ASP A 206 -3.62 -4.32 -8.13
N GLY A 207 -3.63 -5.03 -9.24
CA GLY A 207 -2.99 -4.53 -10.48
C GLY A 207 -3.54 -5.19 -11.72
N SER A 208 -3.28 -4.56 -12.87
CA SER A 208 -3.72 -5.03 -14.19
C SER A 208 -2.72 -6.00 -14.87
N GLU A 209 -1.58 -6.28 -14.26
CA GLU A 209 -0.54 -7.16 -14.80
C GLU A 209 -0.94 -8.64 -14.71
N LEU A 210 -1.74 -8.98 -13.70
CA LEU A 210 -2.25 -10.32 -13.48
C LEU A 210 -3.76 -10.39 -13.71
N PRO A 211 -4.26 -11.51 -14.28
CA PRO A 211 -5.70 -11.69 -14.43
C PRO A 211 -6.38 -11.87 -13.06
N ALA A 212 -7.58 -11.33 -12.91
CA ALA A 212 -8.41 -11.54 -11.73
C ALA A 212 -8.61 -13.03 -11.43
N GLY A 213 -8.36 -13.43 -10.20
CA GLY A 213 -8.31 -14.83 -9.76
C GLY A 213 -6.90 -15.34 -9.45
N GLN A 214 -5.88 -14.57 -9.76
CA GLN A 214 -4.47 -14.91 -9.54
C GLN A 214 -3.82 -13.96 -8.54
N VAL A 215 -2.67 -14.37 -8.02
CA VAL A 215 -1.84 -13.57 -7.10
C VAL A 215 -0.37 -13.73 -7.47
N GLY A 216 0.40 -12.65 -7.26
CA GLY A 216 1.84 -12.62 -7.41
C GLY A 216 2.54 -12.43 -6.07
N LEU A 217 3.75 -12.91 -5.92
CA LEU A 217 4.54 -12.73 -4.70
C LEU A 217 6.03 -12.65 -5.02
N VAL A 218 6.68 -11.60 -4.54
CA VAL A 218 8.13 -11.46 -4.52
C VAL A 218 8.65 -11.80 -3.12
N SER A 219 9.76 -12.51 -3.02
CA SER A 219 10.47 -12.73 -1.76
C SER A 219 11.68 -11.81 -1.69
N GLY A 220 11.83 -11.07 -0.61
CA GLY A 220 12.84 -10.01 -0.48
C GLY A 220 12.30 -8.65 -0.90
N ALA A 221 13.16 -7.77 -1.43
CA ALA A 221 12.75 -6.46 -1.90
C ALA A 221 11.75 -6.59 -3.06
N HIS A 222 10.55 -6.02 -2.89
CA HIS A 222 9.46 -6.08 -3.85
C HIS A 222 9.26 -4.72 -4.53
N GLN A 223 8.99 -3.65 -3.76
CA GLN A 223 8.90 -2.30 -4.28
C GLN A 223 10.08 -1.45 -3.81
N ALA A 224 10.56 -0.56 -4.68
CA ALA A 224 11.70 0.28 -4.38
C ALA A 224 11.40 1.29 -3.26
N SER A 225 12.44 1.73 -2.56
CA SER A 225 12.36 2.96 -1.78
C SER A 225 12.11 4.15 -2.70
N SER A 226 11.45 5.17 -2.18
CA SER A 226 11.42 6.50 -2.80
C SER A 226 12.17 7.47 -1.91
N THR A 227 13.10 8.24 -2.47
CA THR A 227 13.80 9.30 -1.74
C THR A 227 13.70 10.59 -2.53
N SER A 228 13.02 11.59 -1.97
CA SER A 228 12.91 12.94 -2.53
C SER A 228 14.07 13.79 -2.06
N ILE A 229 14.72 14.50 -2.99
CA ILE A 229 15.92 15.28 -2.73
C ILE A 229 15.83 16.63 -3.43
N ASP A 230 16.05 17.69 -2.66
CA ASP A 230 16.26 19.05 -3.16
C ASP A 230 17.76 19.36 -3.23
N ILE A 231 18.19 19.85 -4.40
CA ILE A 231 19.58 20.34 -4.57
C ILE A 231 19.53 21.79 -5.00
N THR A 232 20.25 22.65 -4.26
CA THR A 232 20.45 24.04 -4.65
C THR A 232 21.88 24.24 -5.13
N ILE A 233 22.05 24.48 -6.42
CA ILE A 233 23.32 24.89 -7.01
C ILE A 233 23.40 26.41 -6.94
N ARG A 234 24.35 26.93 -6.18
CA ARG A 234 24.56 28.38 -6.02
C ARG A 234 25.56 28.89 -7.03
N GLY A 235 25.45 30.17 -7.35
CA GLY A 235 26.33 30.90 -8.25
C GLY A 235 26.58 32.34 -7.75
N ILE A 236 27.04 33.17 -8.66
CA ILE A 236 27.15 34.62 -8.47
C ILE A 236 26.48 35.26 -9.70
N GLY A 237 25.37 35.96 -9.44
CA GLY A 237 24.60 36.61 -10.49
C GLY A 237 25.38 37.70 -11.18
N SER A 238 25.10 37.90 -12.47
CA SER A 238 25.72 38.95 -13.27
C SER A 238 24.91 39.27 -14.51
N HIS A 239 25.31 40.29 -15.25
CA HIS A 239 24.72 40.57 -16.56
C HIS A 239 25.13 39.48 -17.56
N GLY A 240 24.21 38.94 -18.33
CA GLY A 240 24.46 37.82 -19.27
C GLY A 240 25.54 38.11 -20.35
N ALA A 241 25.82 39.39 -20.66
CA ALA A 241 26.91 39.78 -21.56
C ALA A 241 28.27 39.88 -20.84
N PHE A 242 28.32 39.79 -19.48
CA PHE A 242 29.55 39.88 -18.69
C PHE A 242 29.70 38.65 -17.80
N PRO A 243 29.75 37.41 -18.33
CA PRO A 243 29.78 36.18 -17.53
C PRO A 243 31.02 36.05 -16.67
N GLN A 244 32.11 36.70 -17.02
CA GLN A 244 33.34 36.74 -16.21
C GLN A 244 33.19 37.47 -14.88
N ALA A 245 32.15 38.30 -14.72
CA ALA A 245 31.82 38.99 -13.44
C ALA A 245 31.03 38.14 -12.45
N GLY A 246 30.54 36.97 -12.90
CA GLY A 246 29.74 36.06 -12.09
C GLY A 246 30.24 34.63 -12.10
N ARG A 247 29.36 33.75 -11.58
CA ARG A 247 29.50 32.30 -11.73
C ARG A 247 28.10 31.77 -12.06
N ASP A 248 27.93 31.24 -13.27
CA ASP A 248 26.63 30.86 -13.80
C ASP A 248 26.13 29.54 -13.21
N PRO A 249 25.13 29.56 -12.29
CA PRO A 249 24.61 28.34 -11.68
C PRO A 249 23.80 27.47 -12.66
N ILE A 250 23.30 28.01 -13.77
CA ILE A 250 22.61 27.22 -14.80
C ILE A 250 23.61 26.29 -15.49
N THR A 251 24.77 26.83 -15.87
CA THR A 251 25.85 26.01 -16.44
C THR A 251 26.35 24.97 -15.45
N LEU A 252 26.52 25.33 -14.16
CA LEU A 252 26.93 24.42 -13.11
C LEU A 252 25.88 23.31 -12.88
N ALA A 253 24.59 23.64 -12.87
CA ALA A 253 23.50 22.66 -12.74
C ALA A 253 23.48 21.66 -13.92
N ALA A 254 23.69 22.14 -15.14
CA ALA A 254 23.79 21.26 -16.33
C ALA A 254 24.96 20.27 -16.22
N LEU A 255 26.14 20.73 -15.75
CA LEU A 255 27.28 19.86 -15.48
C LEU A 255 26.98 18.86 -14.36
N PHE A 256 26.35 19.30 -13.28
CA PHE A 256 25.94 18.44 -12.17
C PHE A 256 24.99 17.33 -12.64
N ILE A 257 23.92 17.70 -13.38
CA ILE A 257 22.94 16.73 -13.91
C ILE A 257 23.62 15.67 -14.79
N THR A 258 24.59 16.10 -15.64
CA THR A 258 25.33 15.17 -16.48
C THR A 258 26.24 14.27 -15.66
N GLN A 259 26.94 14.82 -14.68
CA GLN A 259 27.89 14.09 -13.84
C GLN A 259 27.19 13.10 -12.92
N MET A 260 26.04 13.44 -12.31
CA MET A 260 25.34 12.55 -11.38
C MET A 260 24.89 11.23 -12.00
N GLN A 261 24.75 11.17 -13.35
CA GLN A 261 24.44 9.92 -14.05
C GLN A 261 25.56 8.88 -13.88
N THR A 262 26.77 9.31 -13.53
CA THR A 262 27.88 8.39 -13.29
C THR A 262 27.73 7.62 -11.96
N ILE A 263 26.95 8.10 -11.02
CA ILE A 263 26.66 7.37 -9.78
C ILE A 263 26.04 6.01 -10.15
N VAL A 264 24.93 6.01 -10.91
CA VAL A 264 24.26 4.77 -11.32
C VAL A 264 25.13 3.95 -12.28
N SER A 265 25.83 4.60 -13.20
CA SER A 265 26.54 3.87 -14.26
C SER A 265 27.96 3.43 -13.88
N ARG A 266 28.59 3.95 -12.81
CA ARG A 266 29.99 3.71 -12.46
C ARG A 266 30.27 3.48 -10.97
N GLU A 267 29.36 3.82 -10.07
CA GLU A 267 29.59 3.72 -8.61
C GLU A 267 28.66 2.67 -7.98
N GLU A 268 27.46 2.48 -8.57
CA GLU A 268 26.48 1.49 -8.09
C GLU A 268 26.77 0.10 -8.67
N ASP A 269 26.40 -0.95 -7.92
CA ASP A 269 26.45 -2.33 -8.44
C ASP A 269 25.41 -2.51 -9.55
N PRO A 270 25.81 -2.93 -10.78
CA PRO A 270 24.87 -3.16 -11.87
C PRO A 270 23.77 -4.19 -11.59
N LEU A 271 23.93 -5.01 -10.55
CA LEU A 271 22.94 -6.00 -10.11
C LEU A 271 21.97 -5.45 -9.05
N ASP A 272 22.20 -4.24 -8.54
CA ASP A 272 21.29 -3.52 -7.64
C ASP A 272 20.64 -2.33 -8.39
N PRO A 273 19.47 -2.54 -9.02
CA PRO A 273 18.86 -1.53 -9.86
C PRO A 273 18.57 -0.23 -9.09
N THR A 274 19.03 0.87 -9.63
CA THR A 274 18.92 2.21 -9.05
C THR A 274 18.46 3.21 -10.10
N VAL A 275 17.52 4.09 -9.72
CA VAL A 275 17.04 5.19 -10.56
C VAL A 275 17.34 6.52 -9.86
N VAL A 276 17.92 7.47 -10.60
CA VAL A 276 18.11 8.86 -10.17
C VAL A 276 17.57 9.78 -11.27
N THR A 277 16.47 10.47 -10.96
CA THR A 277 15.79 11.35 -11.93
C THR A 277 15.70 12.77 -11.39
N VAL A 278 16.09 13.76 -12.20
CA VAL A 278 15.75 15.17 -11.97
C VAL A 278 14.37 15.39 -12.57
N GLY A 279 13.36 15.56 -11.72
CA GLY A 279 11.97 15.78 -12.14
C GLY A 279 11.67 17.24 -12.44
N ASP A 280 12.36 18.16 -11.75
CA ASP A 280 12.14 19.59 -11.88
C ASP A 280 13.47 20.37 -11.78
N ILE A 281 13.53 21.50 -12.51
CA ILE A 281 14.64 22.43 -12.51
C ILE A 281 14.16 23.87 -12.60
N HIS A 282 14.49 24.68 -11.60
CA HIS A 282 14.13 26.09 -11.54
C HIS A 282 15.37 26.98 -11.44
N GLY A 283 15.54 27.93 -12.38
CA GLY A 283 16.62 28.91 -12.32
C GLY A 283 16.52 29.96 -13.42
N GLY A 284 16.85 31.19 -13.04
CA GLY A 284 16.78 32.34 -13.92
C GLY A 284 15.39 32.96 -14.06
N THR A 285 15.37 34.24 -14.45
CA THR A 285 14.12 35.01 -14.64
C THR A 285 14.07 35.71 -16.00
N LYS A 286 15.23 35.95 -16.62
CA LYS A 286 15.34 36.69 -17.89
C LYS A 286 16.59 36.30 -18.65
N ARG A 287 16.49 36.19 -19.97
CA ARG A 287 17.56 35.72 -20.87
C ARG A 287 18.91 36.44 -20.76
N ASN A 288 18.94 37.66 -20.24
CA ASN A 288 20.16 38.47 -20.14
C ASN A 288 20.64 38.64 -18.67
N ILE A 289 20.17 37.81 -17.75
CA ILE A 289 20.57 37.80 -16.35
C ILE A 289 21.04 36.41 -15.99
N ILE A 290 22.28 36.32 -15.44
CA ILE A 290 22.79 35.12 -14.78
C ILE A 290 22.23 35.15 -13.35
N PRO A 291 21.47 34.12 -12.90
CA PRO A 291 20.86 34.10 -11.57
C PRO A 291 21.89 33.79 -10.46
N ASP A 292 21.46 33.90 -9.19
CA ASP A 292 22.27 33.54 -8.04
C ASP A 292 22.20 32.04 -7.66
N SER A 293 21.16 31.33 -8.14
CA SER A 293 20.99 29.90 -7.86
C SER A 293 20.10 29.20 -8.88
N VAL A 294 20.18 27.86 -8.89
CA VAL A 294 19.28 26.92 -9.55
C VAL A 294 18.87 25.89 -8.52
N LYS A 295 17.58 25.58 -8.43
CA LYS A 295 17.02 24.46 -7.66
C LYS A 295 16.81 23.28 -8.60
N LEU A 296 17.14 22.07 -8.13
CA LEU A 296 16.82 20.79 -8.74
C LEU A 296 15.98 19.98 -7.75
N GLU A 297 14.93 19.34 -8.22
CA GLU A 297 14.12 18.40 -7.44
C GLU A 297 14.28 17.01 -8.03
N LEU A 298 14.71 16.05 -7.20
CA LEU A 298 15.06 14.71 -7.63
C LEU A 298 14.20 13.66 -6.93
N THR A 299 13.92 12.57 -7.66
CA THR A 299 13.51 11.30 -7.05
C THR A 299 14.60 10.25 -7.25
N VAL A 300 14.85 9.48 -6.17
CA VAL A 300 15.79 8.36 -6.17
C VAL A 300 15.01 7.10 -5.79
N ARG A 301 15.23 6.01 -6.55
CA ARG A 301 14.63 4.70 -6.30
C ARG A 301 15.71 3.65 -6.11
N THR A 302 15.67 2.90 -5.02
CA THR A 302 16.66 1.85 -4.70
C THR A 302 15.98 0.66 -4.03
N PHE A 303 16.63 -0.51 -4.10
CA PHE A 303 16.15 -1.73 -3.43
C PHE A 303 16.97 -2.10 -2.18
N SER A 304 17.93 -1.27 -1.80
CA SER A 304 18.73 -1.48 -0.61
C SER A 304 19.13 -0.15 0.04
N ASP A 305 19.34 -0.17 1.36
CA ASP A 305 19.89 0.97 2.10
C ASP A 305 21.32 1.30 1.62
N HIS A 306 22.07 0.28 1.15
CA HIS A 306 23.41 0.47 0.61
C HIS A 306 23.38 1.31 -0.67
N ALA A 307 22.57 0.92 -1.66
CA ALA A 307 22.41 1.66 -2.91
C ALA A 307 21.94 3.10 -2.64
N ARG A 308 20.96 3.27 -1.75
CA ARG A 308 20.52 4.61 -1.32
C ARG A 308 21.69 5.45 -0.77
N GLN A 309 22.52 4.86 0.07
CA GLN A 309 23.67 5.58 0.67
C GLN A 309 24.72 5.95 -0.38
N VAL A 310 25.03 5.05 -1.34
CA VAL A 310 25.94 5.34 -2.46
C VAL A 310 25.46 6.56 -3.24
N VAL A 311 24.15 6.60 -3.58
CA VAL A 311 23.58 7.77 -4.28
C VAL A 311 23.70 9.04 -3.47
N LEU A 312 23.33 9.01 -2.19
CA LEU A 312 23.37 10.20 -1.33
C LEU A 312 24.79 10.76 -1.15
N ASP A 313 25.77 9.89 -0.97
CA ASP A 313 27.16 10.28 -0.81
C ASP A 313 27.76 10.78 -2.14
N GLY A 314 27.41 10.16 -3.25
CA GLY A 314 27.77 10.60 -4.59
C GLY A 314 27.23 12.01 -4.90
N LEU A 315 25.96 12.27 -4.67
CA LEU A 315 25.32 13.58 -4.87
C LEU A 315 25.98 14.66 -4.00
N LYS A 316 26.25 14.38 -2.72
CA LYS A 316 26.94 15.32 -1.80
C LYS A 316 28.36 15.60 -2.26
N SER A 317 29.11 14.57 -2.66
CA SER A 317 30.48 14.71 -3.15
C SER A 317 30.54 15.55 -4.42
N MET A 318 29.62 15.29 -5.37
CA MET A 318 29.54 16.06 -6.62
C MET A 318 29.14 17.51 -6.40
N ALA A 319 28.20 17.78 -5.47
CA ALA A 319 27.81 19.14 -5.08
C ALA A 319 28.98 19.93 -4.49
N ALA A 320 29.79 19.31 -3.63
CA ALA A 320 31.00 19.90 -3.10
C ALA A 320 32.06 20.13 -4.22
N GLY A 321 32.21 19.14 -5.13
CA GLY A 321 33.14 19.23 -6.26
C GLY A 321 32.79 20.36 -7.23
N ILE A 322 31.52 20.53 -7.58
CA ILE A 322 31.07 21.63 -8.45
C ILE A 322 31.30 23.00 -7.82
N THR A 323 31.00 23.13 -6.52
CA THR A 323 31.26 24.35 -5.77
C THR A 323 32.75 24.74 -5.83
N THR A 324 33.61 23.75 -5.57
CA THR A 324 35.08 23.95 -5.56
C THR A 324 35.60 24.27 -6.97
N SER A 325 35.20 23.55 -7.99
CA SER A 325 35.63 23.76 -9.39
C SER A 325 35.21 25.11 -9.95
N ALA A 326 34.07 25.65 -9.49
CA ALA A 326 33.60 26.99 -9.84
C ALA A 326 34.33 28.12 -9.09
N GLY A 327 35.19 27.80 -8.14
CA GLY A 327 35.86 28.78 -7.27
C GLY A 327 34.91 29.58 -6.40
N LEU A 328 33.80 28.96 -5.97
CA LEU A 328 32.79 29.57 -5.12
C LEU A 328 33.27 29.54 -3.66
N PRO A 329 32.98 30.59 -2.87
CA PRO A 329 33.29 30.60 -1.44
C PRO A 329 32.39 29.67 -0.65
N PRO A 330 32.76 29.26 0.58
CA PRO A 330 32.00 28.27 1.37
C PRO A 330 30.54 28.63 1.65
N ASP A 331 30.22 29.91 1.77
CA ASP A 331 28.83 30.39 1.96
C ASP A 331 27.97 30.25 0.68
N LYS A 332 28.58 29.97 -0.47
CA LYS A 332 27.95 29.67 -1.73
C LYS A 332 28.02 28.16 -2.09
N ALA A 333 28.32 27.31 -1.13
CA ALA A 333 28.35 25.88 -1.35
C ALA A 333 26.96 25.37 -1.81
N ALA A 334 26.97 24.44 -2.76
CA ALA A 334 25.77 23.72 -3.15
C ALA A 334 25.23 22.88 -1.97
N THR A 335 23.92 22.79 -1.84
CA THR A 335 23.28 22.03 -0.78
C THR A 335 22.48 20.85 -1.33
N VAL A 336 22.55 19.70 -0.66
CA VAL A 336 21.76 18.51 -0.91
C VAL A 336 20.90 18.26 0.32
N THR A 337 19.60 18.34 0.18
CA THR A 337 18.62 18.16 1.26
C THR A 337 17.73 16.97 0.95
N VAL A 338 17.75 15.95 1.80
CA VAL A 338 16.82 14.82 1.73
C VAL A 338 15.52 15.23 2.41
N LEU A 339 14.41 15.00 1.74
CA LEU A 339 13.07 15.27 2.26
C LEU A 339 12.53 13.97 2.87
N ASP A 340 12.86 13.70 4.13
CA ASP A 340 12.46 12.46 4.80
C ASP A 340 10.93 12.31 4.91
N ASN A 341 10.20 13.43 4.96
CA ASN A 341 8.72 13.44 4.93
C ASN A 341 8.11 13.05 3.59
N GLU A 342 8.90 13.05 2.52
CA GLU A 342 8.50 12.66 1.16
C GLU A 342 9.30 11.44 0.68
N SER A 343 9.68 10.56 1.59
CA SER A 343 10.51 9.38 1.27
C SER A 343 9.88 8.13 1.88
N THR A 344 9.98 6.98 1.20
CA THR A 344 9.53 5.66 1.68
C THR A 344 10.72 4.71 1.82
N PRO A 345 10.67 3.75 2.76
CA PRO A 345 11.62 2.64 2.77
C PRO A 345 11.37 1.69 1.60
N VAL A 346 12.28 0.74 1.40
CA VAL A 346 12.02 -0.43 0.55
C VAL A 346 10.84 -1.21 1.13
N GLU A 347 9.84 -1.54 0.31
CA GLU A 347 8.86 -2.55 0.66
C GLU A 347 9.56 -3.91 0.53
N TYR A 348 9.68 -4.60 1.69
CA TYR A 348 10.50 -5.81 1.80
C TYR A 348 9.68 -6.97 2.37
N ASN A 349 9.47 -7.98 1.54
CA ASN A 349 8.80 -9.21 1.93
C ASN A 349 9.78 -10.15 2.66
N ASP A 350 9.55 -10.39 3.94
CA ASP A 350 10.37 -11.33 4.72
C ASP A 350 10.42 -12.71 4.05
N PRO A 351 11.61 -13.26 3.71
CA PRO A 351 11.70 -14.50 2.94
C PRO A 351 11.11 -15.73 3.64
N ALA A 352 11.24 -15.80 4.97
CA ALA A 352 10.69 -16.92 5.72
C ALA A 352 9.15 -16.84 5.76
N LEU A 353 8.60 -15.65 6.02
CA LEU A 353 7.16 -15.42 5.98
C LEU A 353 6.60 -15.59 4.57
N SER A 354 7.29 -15.12 3.53
CA SER A 354 6.92 -15.29 2.11
C SER A 354 6.77 -16.77 1.73
N THR A 355 7.67 -17.61 2.21
CA THR A 355 7.58 -19.06 1.99
C THR A 355 6.31 -19.66 2.59
N VAL A 356 5.96 -19.26 3.81
CA VAL A 356 4.72 -19.70 4.48
C VAL A 356 3.49 -19.18 3.74
N VAL A 357 3.44 -17.87 3.43
CA VAL A 357 2.34 -17.22 2.72
C VAL A 357 2.11 -17.88 1.35
N LYS A 358 3.18 -18.07 0.57
CA LYS A 358 3.10 -18.74 -0.74
C LYS A 358 2.52 -20.15 -0.63
N GLY A 359 2.96 -20.93 0.37
CA GLY A 359 2.43 -22.27 0.61
C GLY A 359 0.93 -22.27 0.90
N VAL A 360 0.44 -21.31 1.67
CA VAL A 360 -0.98 -21.12 1.97
C VAL A 360 -1.74 -20.70 0.70
N LEU A 361 -1.22 -19.73 -0.05
CA LEU A 361 -1.85 -19.25 -1.29
C LEU A 361 -1.98 -20.38 -2.32
N VAL A 362 -0.93 -21.18 -2.53
CA VAL A 362 -0.95 -22.36 -3.42
C VAL A 362 -2.01 -23.37 -2.98
N LYS A 363 -2.11 -23.66 -1.69
CA LYS A 363 -3.13 -24.57 -1.16
C LYS A 363 -4.55 -24.03 -1.35
N THR A 364 -4.72 -22.72 -1.25
CA THR A 364 -6.03 -22.05 -1.26
C THR A 364 -6.54 -21.78 -2.66
N LEU A 365 -5.68 -21.30 -3.56
CA LEU A 365 -6.04 -20.85 -4.91
C LEU A 365 -5.64 -21.86 -6.00
N GLY A 366 -4.76 -22.81 -5.68
CA GLY A 366 -4.15 -23.73 -6.65
C GLY A 366 -2.86 -23.15 -7.23
N ALA A 367 -1.88 -24.04 -7.52
CA ALA A 367 -0.55 -23.64 -7.98
C ALA A 367 -0.55 -22.83 -9.28
N ALA A 368 -1.53 -23.05 -10.15
CA ALA A 368 -1.65 -22.32 -11.42
C ALA A 368 -2.06 -20.84 -11.25
N ASN A 369 -2.53 -20.46 -10.07
CA ASN A 369 -3.01 -19.11 -9.75
C ASN A 369 -2.07 -18.34 -8.79
N VAL A 370 -0.88 -18.86 -8.53
CA VAL A 370 0.11 -18.23 -7.63
C VAL A 370 1.44 -18.15 -8.37
N HIS A 371 1.90 -16.93 -8.63
CA HIS A 371 3.08 -16.66 -9.44
C HIS A 371 4.23 -16.14 -8.58
N ASP A 372 5.47 -16.46 -9.00
CA ASP A 372 6.63 -15.68 -8.60
C ASP A 372 6.65 -14.43 -9.45
N ASP A 373 6.63 -13.27 -8.79
CA ASP A 373 6.64 -11.99 -9.46
C ASP A 373 8.02 -11.34 -9.45
N SER A 374 8.16 -10.20 -10.09
CA SER A 374 9.40 -9.45 -10.18
C SER A 374 9.29 -8.16 -9.38
N LYS A 375 10.42 -7.74 -8.78
CA LYS A 375 10.51 -6.45 -8.12
C LYS A 375 10.25 -5.31 -9.10
N ILE A 376 9.61 -4.23 -8.64
CA ILE A 376 9.22 -3.07 -9.43
C ILE A 376 9.73 -1.76 -8.82
N MET A 377 9.87 -0.72 -9.65
CA MET A 377 10.34 0.60 -9.23
C MET A 377 9.24 1.48 -8.62
N ALA A 378 8.01 0.99 -8.45
CA ALA A 378 7.00 1.62 -7.63
C ALA A 378 7.48 1.72 -6.17
N SER A 379 6.78 2.47 -5.35
CA SER A 379 7.06 2.58 -3.91
C SER A 379 5.76 2.59 -3.12
N GLU A 380 5.83 2.15 -1.87
CA GLU A 380 4.69 1.93 -1.01
C GLU A 380 5.08 2.29 0.44
N ASP A 381 4.18 2.92 1.18
CA ASP A 381 4.47 3.37 2.54
C ASP A 381 4.17 2.30 3.62
N VAL A 382 3.55 1.16 3.24
CA VAL A 382 3.34 0.01 4.13
C VAL A 382 4.62 -0.48 4.80
N GLY A 383 5.77 -0.31 4.14
CA GLY A 383 7.08 -0.65 4.67
C GLY A 383 7.42 0.01 6.01
N PHE A 384 6.83 1.17 6.32
CA PHE A 384 7.02 1.82 7.62
C PHE A 384 6.50 0.99 8.79
N PHE A 385 5.43 0.23 8.61
CA PHE A 385 4.88 -0.62 9.67
C PHE A 385 5.84 -1.74 10.09
N ALA A 386 6.75 -2.17 9.20
CA ALA A 386 7.78 -3.15 9.55
C ALA A 386 8.86 -2.60 10.49
N LEU A 387 8.88 -1.28 10.72
CA LEU A 387 9.90 -0.52 11.46
C LEU A 387 11.29 -0.58 10.80
N PRO A 388 12.22 0.35 11.13
CA PRO A 388 13.56 0.36 10.56
C PRO A 388 14.30 -0.97 10.73
N GLY A 389 14.92 -1.47 9.65
CA GLY A 389 15.63 -2.74 9.66
C GLY A 389 14.71 -3.97 9.65
N HIS A 390 13.49 -3.82 9.17
CA HIS A 390 12.49 -4.91 9.01
C HIS A 390 12.27 -5.71 10.30
N GLN A 391 12.12 -5.00 11.43
CA GLN A 391 12.00 -5.60 12.76
C GLN A 391 10.71 -6.42 12.95
N ILE A 392 9.71 -6.20 12.10
CA ILE A 392 8.46 -6.96 12.06
C ILE A 392 8.36 -7.58 10.68
N PRO A 393 8.32 -8.91 10.56
CA PRO A 393 8.15 -9.59 9.28
C PRO A 393 6.88 -9.12 8.56
N LEU A 394 7.03 -8.66 7.32
CA LEU A 394 5.95 -8.19 6.46
C LEU A 394 5.90 -9.05 5.19
N VAL A 395 4.71 -9.30 4.68
CA VAL A 395 4.47 -9.75 3.30
C VAL A 395 3.36 -8.93 2.68
N TYR A 396 3.69 -8.35 1.54
CA TYR A 396 2.79 -7.61 0.67
C TYR A 396 2.78 -8.30 -0.68
N PHE A 397 1.62 -8.77 -1.14
CA PHE A 397 1.52 -9.58 -2.35
C PHE A 397 0.57 -8.96 -3.37
N ASP A 398 0.80 -9.24 -4.65
CA ASP A 398 0.03 -8.69 -5.75
C ASP A 398 -1.26 -9.48 -5.97
N LEU A 399 -2.36 -8.77 -6.20
CA LEU A 399 -3.67 -9.33 -6.49
C LEU A 399 -4.05 -9.00 -7.93
N GLY A 400 -4.23 -10.00 -8.76
CA GLY A 400 -4.67 -9.81 -10.14
C GLY A 400 -6.07 -9.19 -10.20
N ALA A 401 -6.19 -8.10 -10.96
CA ALA A 401 -7.43 -7.36 -11.14
C ALA A 401 -7.89 -7.25 -12.59
N ALA A 402 -7.06 -7.64 -13.56
CA ALA A 402 -7.38 -7.54 -14.98
C ALA A 402 -8.49 -8.52 -15.42
N ASP A 403 -9.34 -8.08 -16.32
CA ASP A 403 -10.20 -9.00 -17.09
C ASP A 403 -9.31 -9.93 -17.93
N PRO A 404 -9.37 -11.26 -17.73
CA PRO A 404 -8.50 -12.20 -18.42
C PRO A 404 -8.59 -12.12 -19.95
N ILE A 405 -9.77 -11.78 -20.47
CA ILE A 405 -10.00 -11.67 -21.94
C ILE A 405 -9.36 -10.39 -22.45
N LYS A 406 -9.57 -9.25 -21.77
CA LYS A 406 -8.96 -7.97 -22.13
C LYS A 406 -7.43 -8.06 -22.06
N LEU A 407 -6.89 -8.68 -20.98
CA LEU A 407 -5.45 -8.84 -20.78
C LEU A 407 -4.82 -9.68 -21.90
N ALA A 408 -5.41 -10.84 -22.21
CA ALA A 408 -4.92 -11.69 -23.29
C ALA A 408 -4.96 -10.98 -24.66
N ALA A 409 -5.99 -10.18 -24.93
CA ALA A 409 -6.12 -9.42 -26.15
C ALA A 409 -5.06 -8.29 -26.24
N ALA A 410 -4.79 -7.59 -25.13
CA ALA A 410 -3.78 -6.56 -25.04
C ALA A 410 -2.37 -7.13 -25.34
N HIS A 411 -2.00 -8.23 -24.66
CA HIS A 411 -0.72 -8.91 -24.86
C HIS A 411 -0.57 -9.40 -26.31
N ALA A 412 -1.63 -9.95 -26.91
CA ALA A 412 -1.63 -10.37 -28.31
C ALA A 412 -1.42 -9.19 -29.29
N ALA A 413 -1.82 -7.99 -28.89
CA ALA A 413 -1.64 -6.75 -29.63
C ALA A 413 -0.30 -6.05 -29.32
N GLY A 414 0.50 -6.55 -28.36
CA GLY A 414 1.81 -6.05 -27.98
C GLY A 414 1.76 -4.80 -27.09
N HIS A 415 0.71 -4.65 -26.27
CA HIS A 415 0.61 -3.59 -25.27
C HIS A 415 0.07 -4.13 -23.94
N GLU A 416 0.26 -3.35 -22.87
CA GLU A 416 -0.28 -3.61 -21.54
C GLU A 416 -1.69 -2.99 -21.39
N LEU A 417 -2.46 -3.46 -20.41
CA LEU A 417 -3.67 -2.75 -19.97
C LEU A 417 -3.30 -1.52 -19.14
N PRO A 418 -4.20 -0.51 -19.06
CA PRO A 418 -4.04 0.58 -18.12
C PRO A 418 -3.90 0.04 -16.69
N GLY A 419 -2.79 0.35 -16.04
CA GLY A 419 -2.50 0.00 -14.65
C GLY A 419 -2.86 1.10 -13.66
N PRO A 420 -2.48 0.96 -12.39
CA PRO A 420 -2.64 2.00 -11.37
C PRO A 420 -2.16 3.38 -11.84
N HIS A 421 -2.77 4.45 -11.30
CA HIS A 421 -2.57 5.86 -11.66
C HIS A 421 -2.99 6.24 -13.09
N ASN A 422 -3.74 5.39 -13.80
CA ASN A 422 -4.28 5.67 -15.12
C ASN A 422 -5.79 5.95 -15.05
N SER A 423 -6.28 6.96 -15.80
CA SER A 423 -7.71 7.32 -15.86
C SER A 423 -8.63 6.20 -16.37
N HIS A 424 -8.05 5.19 -17.01
CA HIS A 424 -8.75 4.00 -17.52
C HIS A 424 -8.46 2.73 -16.72
N PHE A 425 -7.87 2.82 -15.53
CA PHE A 425 -7.66 1.67 -14.66
C PHE A 425 -9.01 1.09 -14.22
N GLU A 426 -9.31 -0.14 -14.62
CA GLU A 426 -10.61 -0.78 -14.45
C GLU A 426 -10.45 -2.19 -13.86
N PRO A 427 -10.33 -2.34 -12.54
CA PRO A 427 -10.32 -3.65 -11.88
C PRO A 427 -11.60 -4.45 -12.19
N LEU A 428 -11.49 -5.77 -12.44
CA LEU A 428 -12.65 -6.66 -12.56
C LEU A 428 -13.17 -7.05 -11.17
N PRO A 429 -14.23 -6.41 -10.60
CA PRO A 429 -14.41 -6.36 -9.16
C PRO A 429 -14.73 -7.72 -8.54
N ARG A 430 -15.67 -8.48 -9.13
CA ARG A 430 -16.20 -9.70 -8.51
C ARG A 430 -15.14 -10.78 -8.26
N PRO A 431 -14.36 -11.24 -9.26
CA PRO A 431 -13.34 -12.25 -9.04
C PRO A 431 -12.16 -11.71 -8.23
N THR A 432 -11.76 -10.44 -8.42
CA THR A 432 -10.67 -9.79 -7.67
C THR A 432 -10.98 -9.76 -6.18
N ILE A 433 -12.15 -9.23 -5.78
CA ILE A 433 -12.58 -9.16 -4.38
C ILE A 433 -12.68 -10.57 -3.76
N ALA A 434 -13.32 -11.51 -4.48
CA ALA A 434 -13.46 -12.88 -3.98
C ALA A 434 -12.10 -13.56 -3.75
N THR A 435 -11.14 -13.35 -4.66
CA THR A 435 -9.78 -13.89 -4.54
C THR A 435 -9.01 -13.22 -3.42
N GLY A 436 -9.05 -11.89 -3.33
CA GLY A 436 -8.40 -11.14 -2.26
C GLY A 436 -8.90 -11.55 -0.88
N VAL A 437 -10.21 -11.62 -0.67
CA VAL A 437 -10.80 -12.07 0.61
C VAL A 437 -10.40 -13.50 0.94
N LYS A 438 -10.45 -14.41 -0.04
CA LYS A 438 -10.08 -15.81 0.16
C LYS A 438 -8.60 -15.97 0.48
N ALA A 439 -7.73 -15.28 -0.25
CA ALA A 439 -6.28 -15.27 -0.05
C ALA A 439 -5.93 -14.72 1.33
N MET A 440 -6.37 -13.49 1.62
CA MET A 440 -6.06 -12.79 2.87
C MET A 440 -6.57 -13.54 4.10
N SER A 441 -7.82 -14.03 4.07
CA SER A 441 -8.41 -14.79 5.19
C SER A 441 -7.70 -16.12 5.42
N SER A 442 -7.28 -16.83 4.34
CA SER A 442 -6.54 -18.08 4.46
C SER A 442 -5.16 -17.86 5.07
N VAL A 443 -4.46 -16.82 4.60
CA VAL A 443 -3.14 -16.44 5.15
C VAL A 443 -3.29 -16.02 6.61
N ALA A 444 -4.24 -15.14 6.94
CA ALA A 444 -4.49 -14.70 8.31
C ALA A 444 -4.80 -15.88 9.24
N THR A 445 -5.65 -16.82 8.81
CA THR A 445 -5.97 -18.03 9.58
C THR A 445 -4.71 -18.86 9.84
N ALA A 446 -3.87 -19.07 8.83
CA ALA A 446 -2.66 -19.88 8.97
C ALA A 446 -1.59 -19.23 9.88
N LEU A 447 -1.51 -17.90 9.87
CA LEU A 447 -0.54 -17.14 10.69
C LEU A 447 -0.98 -16.95 12.14
N LEU A 448 -2.26 -17.23 12.44
CA LEU A 448 -2.88 -17.14 13.77
C LEU A 448 -3.20 -18.55 14.37
N GLN A 449 -2.59 -19.62 13.85
CA GLN A 449 -2.69 -20.99 14.36
C GLN A 449 -1.66 -21.33 15.42
#